data_79d19b0e5db84ee425435529f3e8e142
#
_entry.id   79d19b0e5db84ee425435529f3e8e142
#
_cell.length_a   1.000
_cell.length_b   1.000
_cell.length_c   1.000
_cell.angle_alpha   90.00
_cell.angle_beta   90.00
_cell.angle_gamma   90.00
#
_symmetry.space_group_name_H-M   'P 1'
#
loop_
_entity.id
_entity.type
_entity.pdbx_description
1 polymer ?
#
loop_
_entity_poly.entity_id
_entity_poly.type
_entity_poly.pdbx_seq_one_letter_code
_entity_poly.pdbx_strand_id
1 'polypeptide(L)'
;VRCPSCGARNRIPADRWGDERAVCGRCKSPMRPTVLFPERSVPISDSTFAGEVLAFEGPVLVEFFSPRCGHCIRLAPVLEELASEYAGRVKFVTLDIERNQAIASRENVNGTPTLFLYKRGKLVDRVVGALPKQELARHLDGIAA
;
A
#
# COMPACT_ATOMS: atom_id res chain seq x y z
N VAL A 1 -9.69 0.27 10.43
CA VAL A 1 -8.39 -0.41 10.17
C VAL A 1 -8.36 -1.76 10.85
N ARG A 2 -7.65 -2.71 10.26
CA ARG A 2 -7.43 -4.02 10.88
C ARG A 2 -6.16 -3.99 11.73
N CYS A 3 -6.24 -4.62 12.87
CA CYS A 3 -5.07 -4.80 13.73
C CYS A 3 -4.08 -5.78 13.07
N PRO A 4 -2.82 -5.41 12.91
CA PRO A 4 -1.82 -6.31 12.31
C PRO A 4 -1.51 -7.53 13.17
N SER A 5 -1.80 -7.49 14.47
CA SER A 5 -1.51 -8.61 15.38
C SER A 5 -2.66 -9.61 15.48
N CYS A 6 -3.91 -9.18 15.56
CA CYS A 6 -5.04 -10.08 15.80
C CYS A 6 -6.13 -10.01 14.72
N GLY A 7 -6.00 -9.16 13.72
CA GLY A 7 -6.96 -8.99 12.63
C GLY A 7 -8.27 -8.30 13.00
N ALA A 8 -8.45 -7.91 14.25
CA ALA A 8 -9.68 -7.24 14.69
C ALA A 8 -9.84 -5.88 14.00
N ARG A 9 -11.08 -5.56 13.61
CA ARG A 9 -11.38 -4.23 13.06
C ARG A 9 -11.41 -3.19 14.17
N ASN A 10 -10.70 -2.10 13.94
CA ASN A 10 -10.66 -0.95 14.82
C ASN A 10 -11.10 0.29 14.05
N ARG A 11 -11.89 1.14 14.71
CA ARG A 11 -12.26 2.43 14.17
C ARG A 11 -11.30 3.47 14.76
N ILE A 12 -10.38 3.96 13.93
CA ILE A 12 -9.51 5.07 14.29
C ILE A 12 -9.95 6.26 13.43
N PRO A 13 -10.48 7.32 14.04
CA PRO A 13 -10.82 8.53 13.30
C PRO A 13 -9.60 9.07 12.54
N ALA A 14 -9.83 9.67 11.38
CA ALA A 14 -8.74 10.14 10.52
C ALA A 14 -7.83 11.18 11.23
N ASP A 15 -8.41 12.02 12.08
CA ASP A 15 -7.70 13.00 12.90
C ASP A 15 -6.81 12.35 13.97
N ARG A 16 -6.99 11.06 14.27
CA ARG A 16 -6.21 10.32 15.26
C ARG A 16 -5.25 9.30 14.65
N TRP A 17 -5.11 9.27 13.36
CA TRP A 17 -4.19 8.34 12.71
C TRP A 17 -2.71 8.60 13.04
N GLY A 18 -2.39 9.82 13.48
CA GLY A 18 -1.06 10.18 13.98
C GLY A 18 -0.85 9.95 15.47
N ASP A 19 -1.80 9.35 16.18
CA ASP A 19 -1.68 9.15 17.63
C ASP A 19 -0.79 7.95 17.95
N GLU A 20 0.38 8.23 18.48
CA GLU A 20 1.37 7.23 18.89
C GLU A 20 0.86 6.30 20.00
N ARG A 21 -0.23 6.66 20.66
CA ARG A 21 -0.80 5.90 21.77
C ARG A 21 -1.94 4.98 21.35
N ALA A 22 -2.30 5.01 20.06
CA ALA A 22 -3.39 4.17 19.57
C ALA A 22 -3.08 2.69 19.77
N VAL A 23 -4.03 1.96 20.34
CA VAL A 23 -3.93 0.51 20.56
C VAL A 23 -5.16 -0.19 20.05
N CYS A 24 -5.02 -1.47 19.69
CA CYS A 24 -6.13 -2.30 19.30
C CYS A 24 -7.10 -2.49 20.47
N GLY A 25 -8.38 -2.29 20.22
CA GLY A 25 -9.42 -2.47 21.25
C GLY A 25 -9.51 -3.91 21.75
N ARG A 26 -9.10 -4.88 20.93
CA ARG A 26 -9.19 -6.31 21.29
C ARG A 26 -7.91 -6.83 21.96
N CYS A 27 -6.75 -6.71 21.29
CA CYS A 27 -5.51 -7.34 21.79
C CYS A 27 -4.54 -6.34 22.43
N LYS A 28 -4.87 -5.05 22.44
CA LYS A 28 -4.05 -3.97 22.99
C LYS A 28 -2.69 -3.75 22.31
N SER A 29 -2.41 -4.44 21.21
CA SER A 29 -1.21 -4.19 20.42
C SER A 29 -1.19 -2.77 19.87
N PRO A 30 0.00 -2.16 19.71
CA PRO A 30 0.11 -0.81 19.17
C PRO A 30 -0.47 -0.71 17.75
N MET A 31 -1.18 0.38 17.48
CA MET A 31 -1.71 0.72 16.16
C MET A 31 -1.16 2.07 15.73
N ARG A 32 0.12 2.28 15.96
CA ARG A 32 0.83 3.52 15.61
C ARG A 32 0.92 3.69 14.09
N PRO A 33 1.13 4.93 13.62
CA PRO A 33 1.27 5.19 12.18
C PRO A 33 2.33 4.33 11.50
N THR A 34 3.47 4.11 12.14
CA THR A 34 4.56 3.27 11.61
C THR A 34 4.23 1.79 11.55
N VAL A 35 3.25 1.33 12.32
CA VAL A 35 2.75 -0.06 12.26
C VAL A 35 1.72 -0.21 11.13
N LEU A 36 0.84 0.79 10.98
CA LEU A 36 -0.20 0.80 9.95
C LEU A 36 0.38 1.17 8.57
N PHE A 37 1.36 2.06 8.55
CA PHE A 37 2.04 2.56 7.36
C PHE A 37 3.55 2.32 7.50
N PRO A 38 4.02 1.08 7.24
CA PRO A 38 5.44 0.73 7.43
C PRO A 38 6.39 1.55 6.56
N GLU A 39 7.64 1.62 6.98
CA GLU A 39 8.73 2.31 6.27
C GLU A 39 9.18 1.59 5.00
N ARG A 40 8.58 0.46 4.71
CA ARG A 40 8.94 -0.38 3.55
C ARG A 40 7.68 -0.97 2.94
N SER A 41 7.80 -1.42 1.70
CA SER A 41 6.72 -2.12 1.04
C SER A 41 6.47 -3.50 1.68
N VAL A 42 5.20 -3.91 1.67
CA VAL A 42 4.75 -5.17 2.25
C VAL A 42 4.25 -6.07 1.12
N PRO A 43 4.78 -7.28 0.96
CA PRO A 43 4.26 -8.22 -0.02
C PRO A 43 2.83 -8.65 0.34
N ILE A 44 1.96 -8.67 -0.64
CA ILE A 44 0.59 -9.18 -0.49
C ILE A 44 0.30 -10.23 -1.55
N SER A 45 -0.84 -10.89 -1.43
CA SER A 45 -1.28 -11.94 -2.34
C SER A 45 -2.72 -11.70 -2.78
N ASP A 46 -3.21 -12.51 -3.73
CA ASP A 46 -4.62 -12.50 -4.13
C ASP A 46 -5.55 -12.68 -2.93
N SER A 47 -5.18 -13.53 -1.98
CA SER A 47 -5.99 -13.82 -0.80
C SER A 47 -5.97 -12.69 0.24
N THR A 48 -4.94 -11.86 0.27
CA THR A 48 -4.79 -10.77 1.24
C THR A 48 -5.13 -9.39 0.68
N PHE A 49 -5.30 -9.27 -0.63
CA PHE A 49 -5.58 -7.99 -1.30
C PHE A 49 -6.79 -7.27 -0.72
N ALA A 50 -7.89 -7.97 -0.54
CA ALA A 50 -9.11 -7.35 0.00
C ALA A 50 -8.88 -6.77 1.41
N GLY A 51 -8.19 -7.49 2.27
CA GLY A 51 -7.90 -7.05 3.64
C GLY A 51 -6.86 -5.95 3.72
N GLU A 52 -5.81 -6.06 2.92
CA GLU A 52 -4.66 -5.14 2.96
C GLU A 52 -4.91 -3.83 2.19
N VAL A 53 -5.74 -3.86 1.17
CA VAL A 53 -5.99 -2.72 0.28
C VAL A 53 -7.42 -2.21 0.41
N LEU A 54 -8.40 -3.05 0.08
CA LEU A 54 -9.81 -2.62 -0.01
C LEU A 54 -10.42 -2.28 1.34
N ALA A 55 -10.07 -3.04 2.38
CA ALA A 55 -10.55 -2.80 3.74
C ALA A 55 -9.67 -1.82 4.52
N PHE A 56 -8.56 -1.39 3.96
CA PHE A 56 -7.66 -0.41 4.58
C PHE A 56 -8.17 1.00 4.26
N GLU A 57 -8.43 1.79 5.29
CA GLU A 57 -9.05 3.12 5.13
C GLU A 57 -8.07 4.21 4.72
N GLY A 58 -6.77 4.01 4.95
CA GLY A 58 -5.74 4.97 4.60
C GLY A 58 -5.31 4.91 3.13
N PRO A 59 -4.43 5.83 2.73
CA PRO A 59 -3.85 5.79 1.40
C PRO A 59 -2.96 4.57 1.21
N VAL A 60 -3.09 3.89 0.07
CA VAL A 60 -2.28 2.71 -0.29
C VAL A 60 -1.77 2.85 -1.71
N LEU A 61 -0.48 2.59 -1.90
CA LEU A 61 0.08 2.36 -3.22
C LEU A 61 0.28 0.86 -3.41
N VAL A 62 -0.28 0.31 -4.47
CA VAL A 62 -0.11 -1.10 -4.86
C VAL A 62 0.78 -1.15 -6.09
N GLU A 63 1.91 -1.85 -6.00
CA GLU A 63 2.73 -2.17 -7.16
C GLU A 63 2.42 -3.59 -7.65
N PHE A 64 1.96 -3.68 -8.88
CA PHE A 64 1.90 -4.95 -9.60
C PHE A 64 3.22 -5.14 -10.34
N PHE A 65 3.96 -6.17 -10.02
CA PHE A 65 5.29 -6.41 -10.57
C PHE A 65 5.47 -7.86 -11.02
N SER A 66 6.52 -8.09 -11.83
CA SER A 66 7.00 -9.42 -12.16
C SER A 66 8.48 -9.51 -11.74
N PRO A 67 8.93 -10.64 -11.18
CA PRO A 67 10.34 -10.82 -10.83
C PRO A 67 11.29 -10.74 -12.02
N ARG A 68 10.77 -10.92 -13.24
CA ARG A 68 11.54 -10.89 -14.49
C ARG A 68 11.46 -9.55 -15.21
N CYS A 69 10.77 -8.58 -14.65
CA CYS A 69 10.58 -7.25 -15.23
C CYS A 69 11.76 -6.35 -14.87
N GLY A 70 12.55 -5.95 -15.87
CA GLY A 70 13.71 -5.06 -15.65
C GLY A 70 13.34 -3.68 -15.10
N HIS A 71 12.23 -3.11 -15.58
CA HIS A 71 11.72 -1.83 -15.06
C HIS A 71 11.27 -1.94 -13.61
N CYS A 72 10.67 -3.07 -13.23
CA CYS A 72 10.28 -3.33 -11.83
C CYS A 72 11.50 -3.41 -10.92
N ILE A 73 12.55 -4.10 -11.36
CA ILE A 73 13.82 -4.22 -10.62
C ILE A 73 14.43 -2.85 -10.37
N ARG A 74 14.43 -1.98 -11.38
CA ARG A 74 14.97 -0.61 -11.25
C ARG A 74 14.09 0.28 -10.38
N LEU A 75 12.77 0.05 -10.39
CA LEU A 75 11.83 0.83 -9.59
C LEU A 75 11.85 0.43 -8.11
N ALA A 76 12.19 -0.81 -7.79
CA ALA A 76 12.14 -1.33 -6.42
C ALA A 76 12.86 -0.43 -5.40
N PRO A 77 14.14 0.00 -5.61
CA PRO A 77 14.80 0.89 -4.65
C PRO A 77 14.09 2.24 -4.51
N VAL A 78 13.54 2.77 -5.59
CA VAL A 78 12.79 4.05 -5.56
C VAL A 78 11.52 3.91 -4.70
N LEU A 79 10.80 2.81 -4.85
CA LEU A 79 9.60 2.55 -4.03
C LEU A 79 9.96 2.37 -2.56
N GLU A 80 11.08 1.72 -2.25
CA GLU A 80 11.53 1.59 -0.86
C GLU A 80 11.92 2.94 -0.25
N GLU A 81 12.58 3.82 -1.02
CA GLU A 81 12.85 5.18 -0.58
C GLU A 81 11.57 5.96 -0.31
N LEU A 82 10.60 5.87 -1.22
CA LEU A 82 9.29 6.51 -1.06
C LEU A 82 8.52 5.93 0.13
N ALA A 83 8.56 4.62 0.33
CA ALA A 83 7.92 4.00 1.48
C ALA A 83 8.46 4.54 2.80
N SER A 84 9.77 4.76 2.87
CA SER A 84 10.42 5.37 4.03
C SER A 84 10.00 6.84 4.21
N GLU A 85 10.00 7.61 3.12
CA GLU A 85 9.64 9.03 3.15
C GLU A 85 8.16 9.26 3.50
N TYR A 86 7.27 8.36 3.08
CA TYR A 86 5.84 8.43 3.32
C TYR A 86 5.38 7.54 4.49
N ALA A 87 6.32 7.03 5.27
CA ALA A 87 6.00 6.24 6.46
C ALA A 87 5.05 7.02 7.39
N GLY A 88 4.04 6.34 7.91
CA GLY A 88 2.99 6.97 8.71
C GLY A 88 1.90 7.68 7.91
N ARG A 89 2.02 7.80 6.58
CA ARG A 89 1.07 8.52 5.73
C ARG A 89 0.52 7.69 4.58
N VAL A 90 1.34 6.84 3.96
CA VAL A 90 0.94 5.98 2.85
C VAL A 90 1.48 4.58 3.09
N LYS A 91 0.63 3.58 2.87
CA LYS A 91 1.02 2.18 2.92
C LYS A 91 1.44 1.73 1.53
N PHE A 92 2.59 1.07 1.44
CA PHE A 92 3.10 0.51 0.18
C PHE A 92 2.97 -1.00 0.22
N VAL A 93 2.34 -1.58 -0.79
CA VAL A 93 2.23 -3.03 -0.94
C VAL A 93 2.66 -3.46 -2.33
N THR A 94 3.18 -4.67 -2.43
CA THR A 94 3.61 -5.26 -3.71
C THR A 94 2.87 -6.56 -3.97
N LEU A 95 2.52 -6.80 -5.22
CA LEU A 95 1.83 -8.01 -5.66
C LEU A 95 2.53 -8.57 -6.89
N ASP A 96 3.08 -9.77 -6.73
CA ASP A 96 3.73 -10.51 -7.81
C ASP A 96 2.65 -11.12 -8.71
N ILE A 97 2.52 -10.62 -9.94
CA ILE A 97 1.49 -11.07 -10.87
C ILE A 97 1.72 -12.47 -11.41
N GLU A 98 2.94 -13.00 -11.34
CA GLU A 98 3.22 -14.37 -11.77
C GLU A 98 2.67 -15.39 -10.79
N ARG A 99 2.66 -15.05 -9.49
CA ARG A 99 2.11 -15.91 -8.43
C ARG A 99 0.67 -15.57 -8.07
N ASN A 100 0.18 -14.41 -8.48
CA ASN A 100 -1.12 -13.85 -8.07
C ASN A 100 -1.83 -13.28 -9.29
N GLN A 101 -2.39 -14.16 -10.11
CA GLN A 101 -2.97 -13.77 -11.38
C GLN A 101 -4.42 -13.30 -11.28
N ALA A 102 -5.13 -13.66 -10.22
CA ALA A 102 -6.56 -13.37 -10.09
C ALA A 102 -6.84 -11.87 -10.03
N ILE A 103 -6.14 -11.15 -9.14
CA ILE A 103 -6.32 -9.69 -8.99
C ILE A 103 -5.82 -8.96 -10.25
N ALA A 104 -4.67 -9.34 -10.77
CA ALA A 104 -4.12 -8.72 -11.98
C ALA A 104 -5.09 -8.85 -13.16
N SER A 105 -5.70 -10.00 -13.35
CA SER A 105 -6.69 -10.24 -14.41
C SER A 105 -7.96 -9.44 -14.18
N ARG A 106 -8.48 -9.44 -12.96
CA ARG A 106 -9.68 -8.69 -12.59
C ARG A 106 -9.51 -7.19 -12.82
N GLU A 107 -8.34 -6.65 -12.52
CA GLU A 107 -8.04 -5.22 -12.62
C GLU A 107 -7.43 -4.83 -13.98
N ASN A 108 -7.38 -5.75 -14.93
CA ASN A 108 -6.84 -5.52 -16.28
C ASN A 108 -5.38 -5.02 -16.26
N VAL A 109 -4.55 -5.59 -15.41
CA VAL A 109 -3.13 -5.29 -15.38
C VAL A 109 -2.43 -6.08 -16.49
N ASN A 110 -2.05 -5.39 -17.55
CA ASN A 110 -1.47 -6.01 -18.76
C ASN A 110 0.04 -5.84 -18.87
N GLY A 111 0.64 -5.02 -18.04
CA GLY A 111 2.07 -4.76 -18.07
C GLY A 111 2.60 -4.41 -16.69
N THR A 112 3.91 -4.51 -16.51
CA THR A 112 4.58 -4.22 -15.25
C THR A 112 5.73 -3.24 -15.46
N PRO A 113 6.02 -2.37 -14.50
CA PRO A 113 5.24 -2.15 -13.29
C PRO A 113 3.93 -1.41 -13.57
N THR A 114 2.88 -1.72 -12.84
CA THR A 114 1.64 -0.93 -12.79
C THR A 114 1.39 -0.55 -11.35
N LEU A 115 1.10 0.70 -11.10
CA LEU A 115 0.88 1.24 -9.77
C LEU A 115 -0.57 1.69 -9.64
N PHE A 116 -1.25 1.20 -8.63
CA PHE A 116 -2.59 1.64 -8.28
C PHE A 116 -2.53 2.43 -6.98
N LEU A 117 -3.22 3.55 -6.95
CA LEU A 117 -3.33 4.41 -5.78
C LEU A 117 -4.76 4.33 -5.25
N TYR A 118 -4.88 3.86 -4.03
CA TYR A 118 -6.17 3.72 -3.35
C TYR A 118 -6.29 4.69 -2.20
N LYS A 119 -7.50 5.16 -1.95
CA LYS A 119 -7.84 5.93 -0.77
C LYS A 119 -9.21 5.47 -0.27
N ARG A 120 -9.27 5.07 0.99
CA ARG A 120 -10.50 4.56 1.61
C ARG A 120 -11.10 3.37 0.84
N GLY A 121 -10.24 2.46 0.36
CA GLY A 121 -10.64 1.29 -0.40
C GLY A 121 -11.07 1.54 -1.83
N LYS A 122 -10.93 2.76 -2.33
CA LYS A 122 -11.31 3.13 -3.71
C LYS A 122 -10.09 3.47 -4.54
N LEU A 123 -10.04 2.94 -5.76
CA LEU A 123 -9.02 3.29 -6.74
C LEU A 123 -9.20 4.73 -7.18
N VAL A 124 -8.19 5.56 -6.92
CA VAL A 124 -8.21 6.99 -7.28
C VAL A 124 -7.26 7.35 -8.40
N ASP A 125 -6.23 6.54 -8.63
CA ASP A 125 -5.27 6.79 -9.70
C ASP A 125 -4.61 5.49 -10.17
N ARG A 126 -4.13 5.52 -11.40
CA ARG A 126 -3.53 4.39 -12.11
C ARG A 126 -2.30 4.89 -12.87
N VAL A 127 -1.14 4.34 -12.56
CA VAL A 127 0.11 4.70 -13.20
C VAL A 127 0.71 3.46 -13.87
N VAL A 128 0.95 3.52 -15.18
CA VAL A 128 1.55 2.43 -15.93
C VAL A 128 3.00 2.79 -16.27
N GLY A 129 3.92 1.89 -15.94
CA GLY A 129 5.33 2.08 -16.18
C GLY A 129 6.08 2.67 -14.99
N ALA A 130 7.41 2.71 -15.12
CA ALA A 130 8.30 3.21 -14.08
C ALA A 130 8.51 4.72 -14.25
N LEU A 131 7.75 5.51 -13.52
CA LEU A 131 7.91 6.96 -13.50
C LEU A 131 9.12 7.36 -12.63
N PRO A 132 9.72 8.54 -12.90
CA PRO A 132 10.71 9.12 -12.01
C PRO A 132 10.16 9.35 -10.60
N LYS A 133 11.04 9.27 -9.61
CA LYS A 133 10.67 9.43 -8.19
C LYS A 133 9.85 10.69 -7.93
N GLN A 134 10.23 11.81 -8.50
CA GLN A 134 9.54 13.09 -8.31
C GLN A 134 8.09 13.07 -8.82
N GLU A 135 7.85 12.40 -9.94
CA GLU A 135 6.49 12.26 -10.47
C GLU A 135 5.64 11.35 -9.60
N LEU A 136 6.22 10.24 -9.13
CA LEU A 136 5.53 9.35 -8.18
C LEU A 136 5.19 10.08 -6.88
N ALA A 137 6.10 10.92 -6.39
CA ALA A 137 5.85 11.73 -5.20
C ALA A 137 4.65 12.66 -5.38
N ARG A 138 4.47 13.25 -6.56
CA ARG A 138 3.29 14.08 -6.83
C ARG A 138 1.98 13.30 -6.74
N HIS A 139 1.96 12.08 -7.29
CA HIS A 139 0.81 11.20 -7.18
C HIS A 139 0.53 10.83 -5.72
N LEU A 140 1.58 10.52 -4.96
CA LEU A 140 1.47 10.18 -3.55
C LEU A 140 0.97 11.35 -2.71
N ASP A 141 1.45 12.56 -2.98
CA ASP A 141 0.99 13.77 -2.28
C ASP A 141 -0.53 13.99 -2.49
N GLY A 142 -1.03 13.61 -3.66
CA GLY A 142 -2.46 13.70 -3.97
C GLY A 142 -3.35 12.79 -3.12
N ILE A 143 -2.81 11.65 -2.64
CA ILE A 143 -3.57 10.71 -1.79
C ILE A 143 -3.22 10.80 -0.31
N ALA A 144 -2.07 11.35 0.03
CA ALA A 144 -1.58 11.44 1.42
C ALA A 144 -2.30 12.53 2.23
N ALA A 145 -2.96 13.45 1.58
CA ALA A 145 -3.65 14.57 2.22
C ALA A 145 -4.99 14.16 2.85
#